data_d5dea899a4cc70197e5eda455bfdcafd
#
_entry.id   d5dea899a4cc70197e5eda455bfdcafd
#
_cell.length_a   1.000
_cell.length_b   1.000
_cell.length_c   1.000
_cell.angle_alpha   90.00
_cell.angle_beta   90.00
_cell.angle_gamma   90.00
#
_symmetry.space_group_name_H-M   'P 1'
#
loop_
_entity.id
_entity.type
_entity.pdbx_description
1 polymer ?
#
loop_
_entity_poly.entity_id
_entity_poly.type
_entity_poly.pdbx_seq_one_letter_code
_entity_poly.pdbx_strand_id
1 'polypeptide(L)'
;DFDKLRASYLGKRHAMQADKLTEDLDLYHSKDSTTHPVIIGMTGSGTTGLGVGLLEEAALDHIPVIAIDPKGDMGNLLLTFPKLKPEDFLPWINQRTATDKGQTAEQFAAAQAALWEKGLGQWGQDGKRIQQMRDNVELAIYTPGSYSGLPVSVLQSFSAPDQELIDDIDLYRERVQSTATGILTLLDIDADPVSSREHILISQLLDNAWREGRNLDVPSLIGEIQNPPITRVGVMNLDSFFPAKERFELAMRLNNLLAAPGFEAWMQGTPLNAKELLYTAEGKPRISVMSIAHLDDAQRMFFVSMLLNELIAWMRAQPGTSSLRAILYMDEIFGYMPPVANPPSKRLF
;
A
#
# COMPACT_ATOMS: atom_id res chain seq x y z
N ASP A 1 -20.18 24.65 5.98
CA ASP A 1 -18.99 24.32 6.75
C ASP A 1 -19.09 22.86 7.27
N PHE A 2 -19.20 21.91 6.33
CA PHE A 2 -19.38 20.48 6.62
C PHE A 2 -18.10 19.82 7.16
N ASP A 3 -16.93 20.45 6.96
CA ASP A 3 -15.65 19.97 7.54
C ASP A 3 -15.70 19.95 9.08
N LYS A 4 -16.48 20.85 9.71
CA LYS A 4 -16.71 20.86 11.16
C LYS A 4 -17.57 19.69 11.64
N LEU A 5 -18.32 19.06 10.74
CA LEU A 5 -19.21 17.95 11.04
C LEU A 5 -18.50 16.58 10.98
N ARG A 6 -17.22 16.53 10.61
CA ARG A 6 -16.47 15.31 10.31
C ARG A 6 -17.24 14.41 9.34
N ALA A 7 -17.74 15.04 8.29
CA ALA A 7 -18.49 14.39 7.23
C ALA A 7 -17.78 14.60 5.91
N SER A 8 -17.41 13.52 5.25
CA SER A 8 -16.79 13.52 3.94
C SER A 8 -17.80 13.90 2.87
N TYR A 9 -17.46 14.84 1.99
CA TYR A 9 -18.29 15.24 0.89
C TYR A 9 -18.13 14.26 -0.28
N LEU A 10 -19.19 13.56 -0.64
CA LEU A 10 -19.18 12.59 -1.75
C LEU A 10 -19.67 13.20 -3.08
N GLY A 11 -20.41 14.28 -3.02
CA GLY A 11 -20.95 14.92 -4.19
C GLY A 11 -22.34 15.54 -3.97
N LYS A 12 -23.05 15.79 -5.05
CA LYS A 12 -24.44 16.23 -5.04
C LYS A 12 -25.36 15.06 -5.39
N ARG A 13 -26.55 15.05 -4.79
CA ARG A 13 -27.55 14.02 -5.09
C ARG A 13 -28.09 14.18 -6.51
N HIS A 14 -28.34 13.04 -7.15
CA HIS A 14 -28.92 13.01 -8.50
C HIS A 14 -30.42 12.63 -8.38
N ALA A 15 -31.28 13.49 -8.93
CA ALA A 15 -32.72 13.21 -8.99
C ALA A 15 -32.99 12.27 -10.17
N MET A 16 -33.12 10.98 -9.90
CA MET A 16 -33.31 9.93 -10.92
C MET A 16 -34.51 10.19 -11.84
N GLN A 17 -35.62 10.71 -11.31
CA GLN A 17 -36.81 10.99 -12.10
C GLN A 17 -36.68 12.18 -13.04
N ALA A 18 -35.88 13.17 -12.66
CA ALA A 18 -35.65 14.38 -13.44
C ALA A 18 -34.36 14.35 -14.25
N ASP A 19 -33.55 13.29 -14.08
CA ASP A 19 -32.22 13.10 -14.68
C ASP A 19 -31.31 14.34 -14.56
N LYS A 20 -31.24 14.88 -13.35
CA LYS A 20 -30.38 16.04 -13.08
C LYS A 20 -29.85 16.08 -11.65
N LEU A 21 -28.69 16.74 -11.49
CA LEU A 21 -28.13 17.03 -10.18
C LEU A 21 -29.02 17.99 -9.39
N THR A 22 -29.16 17.72 -8.11
CA THR A 22 -29.80 18.62 -7.14
C THR A 22 -28.77 19.51 -6.44
N GLU A 23 -29.22 20.47 -5.68
CA GLU A 23 -28.32 21.24 -4.80
C GLU A 23 -28.05 20.54 -3.45
N ASP A 24 -28.73 19.41 -3.19
CA ASP A 24 -28.54 18.65 -1.98
C ASP A 24 -27.19 17.91 -2.00
N LEU A 25 -26.41 18.09 -0.93
CA LEU A 25 -25.13 17.43 -0.77
C LEU A 25 -25.30 15.99 -0.29
N ASP A 26 -24.46 15.12 -0.81
CA ASP A 26 -24.32 13.77 -0.28
C ASP A 26 -23.10 13.72 0.62
N LEU A 27 -23.34 13.54 1.91
CA LEU A 27 -22.33 13.56 2.97
C LEU A 27 -22.25 12.20 3.63
N TYR A 28 -21.03 11.71 3.81
CA TYR A 28 -20.74 10.45 4.49
C TYR A 28 -20.01 10.71 5.81
N HIS A 29 -20.53 10.21 6.92
CA HIS A 29 -19.91 10.45 8.21
C HIS A 29 -18.64 9.64 8.40
N SER A 30 -17.54 10.28 8.78
CA SER A 30 -16.24 9.62 9.00
C SER A 30 -16.29 8.48 10.01
N LYS A 31 -17.21 8.52 10.99
CA LYS A 31 -17.46 7.43 11.94
C LYS A 31 -17.97 6.14 11.27
N ASP A 32 -18.69 6.26 10.14
CA ASP A 32 -19.24 5.12 9.42
C ASP A 32 -18.15 4.41 8.60
N SER A 33 -17.01 5.09 8.36
CA SER A 33 -15.80 4.50 7.74
C SER A 33 -14.97 3.65 8.72
N THR A 34 -15.34 3.55 9.98
CA THR A 34 -14.70 2.59 10.92
C THR A 34 -15.06 1.13 10.62
N THR A 35 -16.08 0.91 9.79
CA THR A 35 -16.36 -0.37 9.14
C THR A 35 -15.70 -0.40 7.74
N HIS A 36 -15.59 -1.57 7.12
CA HIS A 36 -14.93 -1.72 5.83
C HIS A 36 -15.89 -1.37 4.67
N PRO A 37 -15.84 -0.17 4.09
CA PRO A 37 -16.66 0.17 2.94
C PRO A 37 -16.14 -0.51 1.67
N VAL A 38 -17.05 -0.86 0.77
CA VAL A 38 -16.73 -1.44 -0.54
C VAL A 38 -17.34 -0.58 -1.63
N ILE A 39 -16.52 -0.20 -2.62
CA ILE A 39 -16.97 0.50 -3.82
C ILE A 39 -17.12 -0.53 -4.94
N ILE A 40 -18.33 -0.65 -5.48
CA ILE A 40 -18.64 -1.61 -6.55
C ILE A 40 -19.15 -0.84 -7.76
N GLY A 41 -18.58 -1.14 -8.92
CA GLY A 41 -19.01 -0.52 -10.18
C GLY A 41 -18.43 -1.25 -11.39
N MET A 42 -19.02 -1.01 -12.56
CA MET A 42 -18.48 -1.48 -13.83
C MET A 42 -17.29 -0.61 -14.26
N THR A 43 -16.42 -1.14 -15.10
CA THR A 43 -15.33 -0.37 -15.71
C THR A 43 -15.88 0.91 -16.34
N GLY A 44 -15.28 2.06 -16.00
CA GLY A 44 -15.72 3.36 -16.49
C GLY A 44 -16.89 3.99 -15.70
N SER A 45 -17.39 3.35 -14.64
CA SER A 45 -18.46 3.92 -13.79
C SER A 45 -17.99 4.99 -12.80
N GLY A 46 -16.67 5.22 -12.68
CA GLY A 46 -16.10 6.23 -11.80
C GLY A 46 -15.69 5.72 -10.42
N THR A 47 -15.54 4.40 -10.23
CA THR A 47 -15.13 3.80 -8.94
C THR A 47 -13.82 4.38 -8.40
N THR A 48 -12.77 4.46 -9.22
CA THR A 48 -11.50 5.09 -8.85
C THR A 48 -11.67 6.57 -8.52
N GLY A 49 -12.49 7.31 -9.28
CA GLY A 49 -12.79 8.72 -9.02
C GLY A 49 -13.47 8.94 -7.68
N LEU A 50 -14.45 8.08 -7.31
CA LEU A 50 -15.08 8.12 -5.98
C LEU A 50 -14.05 7.79 -4.88
N GLY A 51 -13.19 6.79 -5.11
CA GLY A 51 -12.11 6.45 -4.20
C GLY A 51 -11.16 7.62 -3.97
N VAL A 52 -10.68 8.27 -5.04
CA VAL A 52 -9.83 9.47 -4.95
C VAL A 52 -10.52 10.57 -4.15
N GLY A 53 -11.80 10.85 -4.42
CA GLY A 53 -12.57 11.85 -3.67
C GLY A 53 -12.63 11.54 -2.16
N LEU A 54 -12.83 10.27 -1.78
CA LEU A 54 -12.78 9.85 -0.38
C LEU A 54 -11.40 10.08 0.27
N LEU A 55 -10.32 9.84 -0.47
CA LEU A 55 -8.96 10.06 0.03
C LEU A 55 -8.64 11.56 0.16
N GLU A 56 -9.16 12.40 -0.73
CA GLU A 56 -9.04 13.86 -0.62
C GLU A 56 -9.81 14.38 0.61
N GLU A 57 -11.01 13.87 0.86
CA GLU A 57 -11.77 14.20 2.08
C GLU A 57 -11.06 13.74 3.35
N ALA A 58 -10.47 12.55 3.35
CA ALA A 58 -9.63 12.07 4.45
C ALA A 58 -8.46 13.01 4.73
N ALA A 59 -7.82 13.53 3.67
CA ALA A 59 -6.75 14.51 3.78
C ALA A 59 -7.21 15.83 4.43
N LEU A 60 -8.42 16.31 4.08
CA LEU A 60 -9.01 17.48 4.70
C LEU A 60 -9.30 17.29 6.18
N ASP A 61 -9.64 16.07 6.58
CA ASP A 61 -9.89 15.65 7.96
C ASP A 61 -8.60 15.24 8.74
N HIS A 62 -7.42 15.44 8.17
CA HIS A 62 -6.13 15.03 8.74
C HIS A 62 -6.02 13.52 8.99
N ILE A 63 -6.70 12.71 8.21
CA ILE A 63 -6.65 11.25 8.32
C ILE A 63 -5.57 10.71 7.37
N PRO A 64 -4.56 10.00 7.88
CA PRO A 64 -3.54 9.40 7.04
C PRO A 64 -4.10 8.23 6.22
N VAL A 65 -3.52 8.03 5.03
CA VAL A 65 -3.96 7.01 4.08
C VAL A 65 -2.77 6.24 3.53
N ILE A 66 -2.93 4.93 3.41
CA ILE A 66 -2.12 4.11 2.51
C ILE A 66 -3.03 3.63 1.39
N ALA A 67 -2.70 3.98 0.16
CA ALA A 67 -3.46 3.60 -1.03
C ALA A 67 -2.64 2.63 -1.88
N ILE A 68 -3.11 1.40 -2.04
CA ILE A 68 -2.48 0.39 -2.90
C ILE A 68 -3.05 0.55 -4.31
N ASP A 69 -2.17 0.80 -5.27
CA ASP A 69 -2.48 1.14 -6.65
C ASP A 69 -1.86 0.13 -7.64
N PRO A 70 -2.57 -0.96 -7.95
CA PRO A 70 -2.09 -1.96 -8.90
C PRO A 70 -2.12 -1.51 -10.36
N LYS A 71 -2.85 -0.44 -10.67
CA LYS A 71 -2.98 0.11 -12.05
C LYS A 71 -2.00 1.23 -12.34
N GLY A 72 -1.58 1.99 -11.33
CA GLY A 72 -0.67 3.13 -11.48
C GLY A 72 -1.37 4.43 -11.90
N ASP A 73 -2.67 4.56 -11.65
CA ASP A 73 -3.47 5.74 -12.04
C ASP A 73 -3.80 6.67 -10.86
N MET A 74 -3.54 6.26 -9.63
CA MET A 74 -3.77 7.09 -8.43
C MET A 74 -2.74 8.20 -8.22
N GLY A 75 -1.67 8.22 -9.01
CA GLY A 75 -0.69 9.31 -9.01
C GLY A 75 -1.30 10.70 -9.25
N ASN A 76 -2.48 10.75 -9.87
CA ASN A 76 -3.25 11.98 -10.05
C ASN A 76 -3.62 12.69 -8.74
N LEU A 77 -3.65 12.00 -7.60
CA LEU A 77 -3.82 12.62 -6.28
C LEU A 77 -2.77 13.70 -5.98
N LEU A 78 -1.57 13.60 -6.57
CA LEU A 78 -0.50 14.57 -6.37
C LEU A 78 -0.62 15.80 -7.29
N LEU A 79 -1.44 15.74 -8.33
CA LEU A 79 -1.66 16.83 -9.26
C LEU A 79 -2.66 17.85 -8.67
N THR A 80 -2.19 18.60 -7.71
CA THR A 80 -2.98 19.60 -6.98
C THR A 80 -2.51 21.00 -7.31
N PHE A 81 -3.40 21.82 -7.87
CA PHE A 81 -3.11 23.17 -8.35
C PHE A 81 -4.02 24.21 -7.66
N PRO A 82 -3.67 24.65 -6.43
CA PRO A 82 -4.54 25.54 -5.64
C PRO A 82 -4.85 26.87 -6.32
N LYS A 83 -3.95 27.34 -7.17
CA LYS A 83 -4.11 28.61 -7.90
C LYS A 83 -4.83 28.43 -9.23
N LEU A 84 -4.99 27.21 -9.72
CA LEU A 84 -5.61 26.84 -10.99
C LEU A 84 -5.07 27.69 -12.17
N LYS A 85 -3.76 28.00 -12.16
CA LYS A 85 -3.13 28.80 -13.20
C LYS A 85 -2.74 27.95 -14.41
N PRO A 86 -2.77 28.48 -15.63
CA PRO A 86 -2.29 27.76 -16.82
C PRO A 86 -0.88 27.19 -16.68
N GLU A 87 0.03 27.92 -16.00
CA GLU A 87 1.41 27.50 -15.78
C GLU A 87 1.52 26.21 -14.94
N ASP A 88 0.55 25.97 -14.04
CA ASP A 88 0.50 24.77 -13.21
C ASP A 88 0.17 23.53 -14.06
N PHE A 89 -0.63 23.69 -15.11
CA PHE A 89 -1.06 22.63 -16.01
C PHE A 89 -0.06 22.37 -17.15
N LEU A 90 0.70 23.38 -17.55
CA LEU A 90 1.57 23.34 -18.72
C LEU A 90 2.55 22.14 -18.75
N PRO A 91 3.23 21.75 -17.64
CA PRO A 91 4.13 20.61 -17.63
C PRO A 91 3.44 19.26 -17.90
N TRP A 92 2.12 19.19 -17.71
CA TRP A 92 1.32 17.97 -17.79
C TRP A 92 0.51 17.88 -19.10
N ILE A 93 0.64 18.89 -19.97
CA ILE A 93 -0.10 18.93 -21.23
C ILE A 93 0.48 17.91 -22.22
N ASN A 94 -0.40 17.07 -22.77
CA ASN A 94 -0.05 16.25 -23.91
C ASN A 94 -0.04 17.12 -25.18
N GLN A 95 1.15 17.38 -25.72
CA GLN A 95 1.35 18.24 -26.88
C GLN A 95 0.59 17.73 -28.11
N ARG A 96 0.50 16.41 -28.30
CA ARG A 96 -0.27 15.83 -29.41
C ARG A 96 -1.74 16.17 -29.30
N THR A 97 -2.32 16.04 -28.12
CA THR A 97 -3.73 16.39 -27.88
C THR A 97 -3.99 17.88 -28.10
N ALA A 98 -3.07 18.75 -27.74
CA ALA A 98 -3.17 20.18 -28.02
C ALA A 98 -3.17 20.45 -29.54
N THR A 99 -2.21 19.83 -30.27
CA THR A 99 -2.10 19.95 -31.73
C THR A 99 -3.34 19.43 -32.45
N ASP A 100 -3.87 18.29 -32.04
CA ASP A 100 -5.09 17.70 -32.63
C ASP A 100 -6.31 18.60 -32.45
N LYS A 101 -6.30 19.48 -31.44
CA LYS A 101 -7.31 20.52 -31.21
C LYS A 101 -6.98 21.87 -31.84
N GLY A 102 -5.90 21.97 -32.61
CA GLY A 102 -5.45 23.21 -33.25
C GLY A 102 -4.97 24.27 -32.26
N GLN A 103 -4.48 23.87 -31.09
CA GLN A 103 -4.03 24.75 -30.01
C GLN A 103 -2.54 24.63 -29.75
N THR A 104 -1.89 25.67 -29.27
CA THR A 104 -0.56 25.58 -28.66
C THR A 104 -0.67 24.95 -27.29
N ALA A 105 0.46 24.46 -26.72
CA ALA A 105 0.48 23.90 -25.37
C ALA A 105 -0.03 24.92 -24.31
N GLU A 106 0.35 26.19 -24.46
CA GLU A 106 -0.07 27.26 -23.56
C GLU A 106 -1.58 27.56 -23.67
N GLN A 107 -2.11 27.56 -24.90
CA GLN A 107 -3.55 27.75 -25.12
C GLN A 107 -4.34 26.57 -24.54
N PHE A 108 -3.84 25.36 -24.72
CA PHE A 108 -4.48 24.17 -24.17
C PHE A 108 -4.40 24.12 -22.63
N ALA A 109 -3.26 24.52 -22.03
CA ALA A 109 -3.10 24.65 -20.58
C ALA A 109 -4.08 25.67 -19.99
N ALA A 110 -4.25 26.82 -20.64
CA ALA A 110 -5.23 27.82 -20.22
C ALA A 110 -6.66 27.31 -20.31
N ALA A 111 -7.00 26.60 -21.38
CA ALA A 111 -8.31 25.96 -21.52
C ALA A 111 -8.56 24.90 -20.44
N GLN A 112 -7.54 24.10 -20.11
CA GLN A 112 -7.64 23.12 -19.02
C GLN A 112 -7.83 23.79 -17.66
N ALA A 113 -7.06 24.83 -17.34
CA ALA A 113 -7.20 25.57 -16.09
C ALA A 113 -8.63 26.15 -15.93
N ALA A 114 -9.16 26.77 -16.95
CA ALA A 114 -10.54 27.31 -16.95
C ALA A 114 -11.60 26.19 -16.80
N LEU A 115 -11.37 25.05 -17.47
CA LEU A 115 -12.26 23.88 -17.38
C LEU A 115 -12.32 23.35 -15.95
N TRP A 116 -11.16 23.20 -15.30
CA TRP A 116 -11.06 22.71 -13.92
C TRP A 116 -11.67 23.71 -12.93
N GLU A 117 -11.39 25.01 -13.07
CA GLU A 117 -11.98 26.04 -12.22
C GLU A 117 -13.51 26.01 -12.28
N LYS A 118 -14.06 25.96 -13.49
CA LYS A 118 -15.51 25.87 -13.72
C LYS A 118 -16.08 24.55 -13.16
N GLY A 119 -15.40 23.42 -13.43
CA GLY A 119 -15.83 22.11 -12.97
C GLY A 119 -15.87 22.02 -11.44
N LEU A 120 -14.80 22.43 -10.78
CA LEU A 120 -14.72 22.46 -9.31
C LEU A 120 -15.83 23.35 -8.70
N GLY A 121 -16.03 24.55 -9.26
CA GLY A 121 -17.08 25.46 -8.81
C GLY A 121 -18.49 24.87 -8.89
N GLN A 122 -18.79 24.06 -9.89
CA GLN A 122 -20.08 23.36 -10.01
C GLN A 122 -20.33 22.37 -8.86
N TRP A 123 -19.27 21.84 -8.28
CA TRP A 123 -19.30 20.90 -7.16
C TRP A 123 -19.06 21.57 -5.82
N GLY A 124 -19.04 22.91 -5.76
CA GLY A 124 -18.78 23.66 -4.54
C GLY A 124 -17.33 23.53 -4.02
N GLN A 125 -16.41 23.20 -4.92
CA GLN A 125 -14.97 23.08 -4.63
C GLN A 125 -14.24 24.31 -5.19
N ASP A 126 -13.12 24.65 -4.56
CA ASP A 126 -12.28 25.79 -4.99
C ASP A 126 -10.79 25.55 -4.69
N GLY A 127 -9.96 26.48 -5.14
CA GLY A 127 -8.53 26.43 -4.91
C GLY A 127 -8.12 26.54 -3.44
N LYS A 128 -8.94 27.12 -2.57
CA LYS A 128 -8.67 27.20 -1.12
C LYS A 128 -8.75 25.81 -0.49
N ARG A 129 -9.73 25.02 -0.90
CA ARG A 129 -9.90 23.65 -0.43
C ARG A 129 -8.75 22.74 -0.89
N ILE A 130 -8.26 22.93 -2.13
CA ILE A 130 -7.05 22.27 -2.63
C ILE A 130 -5.83 22.66 -1.79
N GLN A 131 -5.67 23.95 -1.48
CA GLN A 131 -4.57 24.42 -0.64
C GLN A 131 -4.64 23.82 0.77
N GLN A 132 -5.82 23.78 1.37
CA GLN A 132 -6.05 23.17 2.68
C GLN A 132 -5.64 21.69 2.71
N MET A 133 -6.02 20.93 1.69
CA MET A 133 -5.60 19.54 1.54
C MET A 133 -4.07 19.40 1.53
N ARG A 134 -3.37 20.23 0.73
CA ARG A 134 -1.90 20.23 0.68
C ARG A 134 -1.24 20.62 2.00
N ASP A 135 -1.85 21.52 2.73
CA ASP A 135 -1.34 21.99 4.02
C ASP A 135 -1.52 20.93 5.11
N ASN A 136 -2.62 20.16 5.04
CA ASN A 136 -2.99 19.18 6.04
C ASN A 136 -2.18 17.88 5.95
N VAL A 137 -1.79 17.45 4.74
CA VAL A 137 -1.13 16.16 4.53
C VAL A 137 0.12 16.30 3.66
N GLU A 138 1.01 15.33 3.78
CA GLU A 138 2.08 15.09 2.83
C GLU A 138 1.65 14.01 1.84
N LEU A 139 1.79 14.30 0.54
CA LEU A 139 1.46 13.37 -0.54
C LEU A 139 2.74 12.73 -1.06
N ALA A 140 2.79 11.40 -1.12
CA ALA A 140 3.95 10.66 -1.59
C ALA A 140 3.55 9.48 -2.49
N ILE A 141 4.31 9.26 -3.56
CA ILE A 141 4.19 8.05 -4.39
C ILE A 141 5.40 7.17 -4.14
N TYR A 142 5.13 5.99 -3.63
CA TYR A 142 6.11 4.94 -3.43
C TYR A 142 6.05 3.92 -4.57
N THR A 143 7.21 3.52 -5.06
CA THR A 143 7.36 2.52 -6.12
C THR A 143 8.26 1.38 -5.65
N PRO A 144 7.71 0.38 -4.92
CA PRO A 144 8.50 -0.74 -4.41
C PRO A 144 9.28 -1.43 -5.52
N GLY A 145 10.56 -1.73 -5.29
CA GLY A 145 11.42 -2.35 -6.30
C GLY A 145 11.75 -1.46 -7.50
N SER A 146 11.53 -0.14 -7.43
CA SER A 146 11.81 0.81 -8.50
C SER A 146 12.22 2.18 -7.96
N TYR A 147 13.02 2.91 -8.73
CA TYR A 147 13.40 4.31 -8.46
C TYR A 147 12.57 5.34 -9.23
N SER A 148 11.49 4.91 -9.87
CA SER A 148 10.61 5.83 -10.62
C SER A 148 9.87 6.83 -9.73
N GLY A 149 9.58 6.43 -8.50
CA GLY A 149 9.09 7.26 -7.40
C GLY A 149 9.98 7.07 -6.19
N LEU A 150 9.40 7.15 -4.99
CA LEU A 150 10.13 6.89 -3.75
C LEU A 150 10.29 5.37 -3.56
N PRO A 151 11.52 4.85 -3.44
CA PRO A 151 11.72 3.43 -3.19
C PRO A 151 11.30 3.06 -1.76
N VAL A 152 10.91 1.79 -1.57
CA VAL A 152 10.54 1.22 -0.27
C VAL A 152 11.48 0.09 0.06
N SER A 153 12.12 0.16 1.23
CA SER A 153 12.97 -0.89 1.73
C SER A 153 12.16 -1.94 2.48
N VAL A 154 12.23 -3.19 2.03
CA VAL A 154 11.60 -4.33 2.72
C VAL A 154 12.51 -4.99 3.76
N LEU A 155 13.75 -4.50 3.92
CA LEU A 155 14.75 -5.07 4.83
C LEU A 155 14.28 -5.14 6.28
N GLN A 156 13.59 -4.12 6.75
CA GLN A 156 13.10 -4.08 8.12
C GLN A 156 11.99 -5.10 8.39
N SER A 157 11.35 -5.63 7.35
CA SER A 157 10.36 -6.69 7.49
C SER A 157 10.96 -8.00 8.01
N PHE A 158 12.28 -8.14 7.95
CA PHE A 158 13.04 -9.28 8.49
C PHE A 158 13.72 -8.98 9.83
N SER A 159 13.54 -7.77 10.36
CA SER A 159 14.06 -7.40 11.68
C SER A 159 13.26 -8.06 12.78
N ALA A 160 13.93 -8.33 13.91
CA ALA A 160 13.26 -8.84 15.09
C ALA A 160 12.15 -7.87 15.51
N PRO A 161 10.92 -8.36 15.72
CA PRO A 161 9.84 -7.55 16.27
C PRO A 161 10.15 -7.05 17.68
N ASP A 162 9.44 -6.03 18.11
CA ASP A 162 9.51 -5.55 19.49
C ASP A 162 9.06 -6.65 20.47
N GLN A 163 9.58 -6.60 21.69
CA GLN A 163 9.29 -7.59 22.73
C GLN A 163 7.79 -7.73 23.00
N GLU A 164 7.05 -6.64 22.96
CA GLU A 164 5.60 -6.63 23.14
C GLU A 164 4.86 -7.50 22.10
N LEU A 165 5.31 -7.47 20.85
CA LEU A 165 4.77 -8.32 19.80
C LEU A 165 5.21 -9.79 19.97
N ILE A 166 6.46 -10.03 20.40
CA ILE A 166 6.95 -11.39 20.67
C ILE A 166 6.17 -12.05 21.81
N ASP A 167 5.75 -11.28 22.80
CA ASP A 167 4.98 -11.77 23.96
C ASP A 167 3.52 -12.07 23.60
N ASP A 168 2.97 -11.48 22.53
CA ASP A 168 1.67 -11.85 21.98
C ASP A 168 1.83 -13.07 21.04
N ILE A 169 1.56 -14.25 21.58
CA ILE A 169 1.82 -15.54 20.90
C ILE A 169 1.12 -15.64 19.54
N ASP A 170 -0.10 -15.14 19.43
CA ASP A 170 -0.89 -15.28 18.20
C ASP A 170 -0.39 -14.31 17.13
N LEU A 171 -0.13 -13.06 17.50
CA LEU A 171 0.46 -12.06 16.62
C LEU A 171 1.85 -12.44 16.14
N TYR A 172 2.67 -12.90 17.06
CA TYR A 172 4.03 -13.33 16.76
C TYR A 172 4.05 -14.50 15.77
N ARG A 173 3.20 -15.50 15.99
CA ARG A 173 3.06 -16.64 15.09
C ARG A 173 2.63 -16.20 13.69
N GLU A 174 1.62 -15.31 13.62
CA GLU A 174 1.15 -14.78 12.35
C GLU A 174 2.24 -13.99 11.62
N ARG A 175 3.05 -13.20 12.34
CA ARG A 175 4.20 -12.48 11.79
C ARG A 175 5.25 -13.43 11.22
N VAL A 176 5.64 -14.47 11.95
CA VAL A 176 6.60 -15.48 11.47
C VAL A 176 6.07 -16.18 10.22
N GLN A 177 4.84 -16.66 10.26
CA GLN A 177 4.24 -17.39 9.13
C GLN A 177 4.09 -16.53 7.88
N SER A 178 3.61 -15.32 8.01
CA SER A 178 3.41 -14.44 6.87
C SER A 178 4.72 -13.95 6.27
N THR A 179 5.76 -13.72 7.07
CA THR A 179 7.10 -13.40 6.58
C THR A 179 7.68 -14.59 5.78
N ALA A 180 7.60 -15.80 6.32
CA ALA A 180 8.04 -17.01 5.61
C ALA A 180 7.27 -17.22 4.31
N THR A 181 5.94 -17.09 4.33
CA THR A 181 5.09 -17.17 3.14
C THR A 181 5.47 -16.12 2.10
N GLY A 182 5.70 -14.88 2.54
CA GLY A 182 6.12 -13.78 1.65
C GLY A 182 7.43 -14.08 0.92
N ILE A 183 8.44 -14.56 1.64
CA ILE A 183 9.74 -14.95 1.06
C ILE A 183 9.53 -16.04 0.00
N LEU A 184 8.77 -17.09 0.33
CA LEU A 184 8.55 -18.21 -0.59
C LEU A 184 7.71 -17.79 -1.80
N THR A 185 6.73 -16.95 -1.61
CA THR A 185 5.94 -16.37 -2.72
C THR A 185 6.82 -15.58 -3.67
N LEU A 186 7.77 -14.80 -3.14
CA LEU A 186 8.74 -14.06 -3.96
C LEU A 186 9.65 -14.99 -4.79
N LEU A 187 9.88 -16.22 -4.31
CA LEU A 187 10.61 -17.26 -5.03
C LEU A 187 9.71 -18.10 -5.96
N ASP A 188 8.44 -17.76 -6.09
CA ASP A 188 7.44 -18.55 -6.82
C ASP A 188 7.36 -20.00 -6.30
N ILE A 189 7.39 -20.13 -4.96
CA ILE A 189 7.20 -21.38 -4.25
C ILE A 189 5.85 -21.32 -3.54
N ASP A 190 4.90 -22.13 -4.01
CA ASP A 190 3.62 -22.32 -3.31
C ASP A 190 3.86 -23.34 -2.18
N ALA A 191 3.85 -22.84 -0.94
CA ALA A 191 4.25 -23.61 0.23
C ALA A 191 3.15 -23.53 1.31
N ASP A 192 2.58 -24.68 1.64
CA ASP A 192 1.66 -24.83 2.76
C ASP A 192 2.41 -24.65 4.11
N PRO A 193 1.93 -23.75 5.01
CA PRO A 193 2.61 -23.46 6.27
C PRO A 193 2.77 -24.65 7.21
N VAL A 194 1.97 -25.69 7.06
CA VAL A 194 1.96 -26.85 7.96
C VAL A 194 2.78 -28.01 7.42
N SER A 195 2.81 -28.19 6.11
CA SER A 195 3.40 -29.39 5.47
C SER A 195 4.65 -29.13 4.65
N SER A 196 4.88 -27.90 4.18
CA SER A 196 6.05 -27.59 3.37
C SER A 196 7.33 -27.47 4.21
N ARG A 197 8.35 -28.23 3.84
CA ARG A 197 9.68 -28.22 4.51
C ARG A 197 10.33 -26.84 4.42
N GLU A 198 10.20 -26.18 3.28
CA GLU A 198 10.74 -24.85 3.02
C GLU A 198 10.11 -23.84 3.98
N HIS A 199 8.79 -23.86 4.11
CA HIS A 199 8.07 -22.96 5.00
C HIS A 199 8.43 -23.22 6.47
N ILE A 200 8.45 -24.50 6.89
CA ILE A 200 8.78 -24.87 8.25
C ILE A 200 10.21 -24.46 8.59
N LEU A 201 11.19 -24.69 7.69
CA LEU A 201 12.57 -24.29 7.92
C LEU A 201 12.72 -22.78 8.08
N ILE A 202 12.18 -21.99 7.13
CA ILE A 202 12.28 -20.52 7.18
C ILE A 202 11.60 -19.99 8.45
N SER A 203 10.42 -20.51 8.81
CA SER A 203 9.72 -20.12 10.04
C SER A 203 10.55 -20.43 11.29
N GLN A 204 11.21 -21.56 11.35
CA GLN A 204 12.08 -21.93 12.48
C GLN A 204 13.33 -21.03 12.57
N LEU A 205 13.92 -20.67 11.44
CA LEU A 205 15.07 -19.74 11.41
C LEU A 205 14.68 -18.33 11.85
N LEU A 206 13.54 -17.84 11.39
CA LEU A 206 12.99 -16.54 11.82
C LEU A 206 12.68 -16.55 13.31
N ASP A 207 11.98 -17.58 13.81
CA ASP A 207 11.63 -17.72 15.23
C ASP A 207 12.88 -17.77 16.11
N ASN A 208 13.88 -18.55 15.71
CA ASN A 208 15.15 -18.66 16.44
C ASN A 208 15.87 -17.30 16.52
N ALA A 209 16.03 -16.62 15.38
CA ALA A 209 16.72 -15.33 15.34
C ALA A 209 15.96 -14.24 16.12
N TRP A 210 14.67 -14.13 15.94
CA TRP A 210 13.86 -13.07 16.55
C TRP A 210 13.71 -13.23 18.07
N ARG A 211 13.59 -14.45 18.58
CA ARG A 211 13.60 -14.70 20.03
C ARG A 211 14.93 -14.35 20.70
N GLU A 212 16.00 -14.41 19.95
CA GLU A 212 17.33 -13.96 20.39
C GLU A 212 17.55 -12.44 20.19
N GLY A 213 16.55 -11.72 19.69
CA GLY A 213 16.64 -10.30 19.38
C GLY A 213 17.55 -10.00 18.18
N ARG A 214 17.85 -10.99 17.35
CA ARG A 214 18.67 -10.84 16.15
C ARG A 214 17.82 -10.49 14.94
N ASN A 215 18.25 -9.46 14.21
CA ASN A 215 17.73 -9.17 12.91
C ASN A 215 18.25 -10.20 11.90
N LEU A 216 17.37 -10.63 11.00
CA LEU A 216 17.72 -11.59 9.96
C LEU A 216 17.46 -10.92 8.61
N ASP A 217 18.51 -10.51 7.92
CA ASP A 217 18.42 -10.04 6.54
C ASP A 217 18.49 -11.20 5.55
N VAL A 218 18.26 -10.93 4.27
CA VAL A 218 18.24 -11.99 3.24
C VAL A 218 19.60 -12.68 3.10
N PRO A 219 20.77 -11.97 3.10
CA PRO A 219 22.07 -12.63 3.11
C PRO A 219 22.29 -13.54 4.32
N SER A 220 21.93 -13.10 5.51
CA SER A 220 22.02 -13.89 6.74
C SER A 220 21.10 -15.11 6.69
N LEU A 221 19.88 -14.95 6.17
CA LEU A 221 18.94 -16.05 5.97
C LEU A 221 19.52 -17.13 5.03
N ILE A 222 20.14 -16.72 3.92
CA ILE A 222 20.83 -17.64 3.00
C ILE A 222 21.92 -18.44 3.76
N GLY A 223 22.72 -17.76 4.56
CA GLY A 223 23.74 -18.40 5.39
C GLY A 223 23.15 -19.38 6.39
N GLU A 224 22.07 -19.04 7.06
CA GLU A 224 21.40 -19.90 8.03
C GLU A 224 20.63 -21.07 7.37
N ILE A 225 20.15 -20.93 6.15
CA ILE A 225 19.58 -22.06 5.38
C ILE A 225 20.67 -23.09 5.07
N GLN A 226 21.86 -22.64 4.70
CA GLN A 226 23.00 -23.53 4.42
C GLN A 226 23.56 -24.17 5.69
N ASN A 227 23.76 -23.38 6.73
CA ASN A 227 24.32 -23.80 8.02
C ASN A 227 23.36 -23.38 9.16
N PRO A 228 22.26 -24.11 9.35
CA PRO A 228 21.25 -23.73 10.32
C PRO A 228 21.79 -23.76 11.77
N PRO A 229 21.41 -22.78 12.61
CA PRO A 229 21.75 -22.78 14.04
C PRO A 229 20.95 -23.80 14.84
N ILE A 230 20.00 -24.49 14.20
CA ILE A 230 19.15 -25.53 14.78
C ILE A 230 19.57 -26.89 14.29
N THR A 231 19.45 -27.91 15.13
CA THR A 231 19.83 -29.30 14.80
C THR A 231 18.62 -30.21 14.63
N ARG A 232 17.45 -29.76 15.04
CA ARG A 232 16.18 -30.52 15.01
C ARG A 232 15.01 -29.64 14.56
N VAL A 233 14.06 -30.29 13.89
CA VAL A 233 12.76 -29.75 13.57
C VAL A 233 11.71 -30.68 14.18
N GLY A 234 10.97 -30.17 15.16
CA GLY A 234 10.15 -31.05 16.00
C GLY A 234 11.00 -32.14 16.67
N VAL A 235 10.68 -33.38 16.43
CA VAL A 235 11.41 -34.55 16.98
C VAL A 235 12.48 -35.09 16.02
N MET A 236 12.48 -34.66 14.77
CA MET A 236 13.39 -35.16 13.73
C MET A 236 14.72 -34.40 13.71
N ASN A 237 15.81 -35.13 13.38
CA ASN A 237 17.06 -34.46 13.02
C ASN A 237 16.86 -33.64 11.74
N LEU A 238 17.44 -32.43 11.71
CA LEU A 238 17.30 -31.50 10.59
C LEU A 238 17.72 -32.10 9.25
N ASP A 239 18.86 -32.80 9.19
CA ASP A 239 19.36 -33.38 7.94
C ASP A 239 18.47 -34.51 7.41
N SER A 240 17.74 -35.20 8.32
CA SER A 240 16.72 -36.17 7.92
C SER A 240 15.42 -35.52 7.45
N PHE A 241 15.06 -34.37 8.03
CA PHE A 241 13.88 -33.63 7.69
C PHE A 241 14.06 -32.85 6.38
N PHE A 242 15.19 -32.16 6.25
CA PHE A 242 15.51 -31.32 5.09
C PHE A 242 17.02 -31.42 4.79
N PRO A 243 17.44 -32.36 3.91
CA PRO A 243 18.86 -32.65 3.65
C PRO A 243 19.65 -31.41 3.19
N ALA A 244 20.93 -31.36 3.54
CA ALA A 244 21.80 -30.21 3.24
C ALA A 244 21.86 -29.86 1.75
N LYS A 245 21.82 -30.83 0.85
CA LYS A 245 21.79 -30.62 -0.59
C LYS A 245 20.54 -29.85 -1.03
N GLU A 246 19.38 -30.20 -0.52
CA GLU A 246 18.12 -29.58 -0.85
C GLU A 246 18.00 -28.17 -0.21
N ARG A 247 18.54 -28.00 1.00
CA ARG A 247 18.67 -26.67 1.62
C ARG A 247 19.56 -25.73 0.78
N PHE A 248 20.65 -26.27 0.23
CA PHE A 248 21.51 -25.52 -0.68
C PHE A 248 20.76 -25.04 -1.94
N GLU A 249 19.89 -25.86 -2.50
CA GLU A 249 19.04 -25.47 -3.64
C GLU A 249 18.11 -24.28 -3.30
N LEU A 250 17.50 -24.30 -2.12
CA LEU A 250 16.69 -23.18 -1.63
C LEU A 250 17.55 -21.92 -1.41
N ALA A 251 18.73 -22.06 -0.82
CA ALA A 251 19.66 -20.95 -0.61
C ALA A 251 20.12 -20.35 -1.95
N MET A 252 20.37 -21.18 -2.97
CA MET A 252 20.71 -20.71 -4.31
C MET A 252 19.58 -19.92 -4.99
N ARG A 253 18.32 -20.32 -4.79
CA ARG A 253 17.18 -19.56 -5.32
C ARG A 253 17.11 -18.16 -4.70
N LEU A 254 17.29 -18.05 -3.38
CA LEU A 254 17.37 -16.75 -2.69
C LEU A 254 18.56 -15.92 -3.17
N ASN A 255 19.74 -16.55 -3.33
CA ASN A 255 20.93 -15.87 -3.85
C ASN A 255 20.74 -15.34 -5.27
N ASN A 256 20.08 -16.10 -6.14
CA ASN A 256 19.78 -15.69 -7.49
C ASN A 256 18.85 -14.47 -7.52
N LEU A 257 17.89 -14.41 -6.60
CA LEU A 257 17.04 -13.25 -6.41
C LEU A 257 17.85 -12.00 -6.02
N LEU A 258 18.77 -12.11 -5.06
CA LEU A 258 19.66 -11.02 -4.66
C LEU A 258 20.58 -10.57 -5.80
N ALA A 259 21.06 -11.51 -6.61
CA ALA A 259 21.95 -11.23 -7.74
C ALA A 259 21.22 -10.67 -8.97
N ALA A 260 19.89 -10.73 -8.99
CA ALA A 260 19.11 -10.24 -10.11
C ALA A 260 19.20 -8.70 -10.22
N PRO A 261 19.41 -8.16 -11.44
CA PRO A 261 19.40 -6.71 -11.66
C PRO A 261 18.08 -6.10 -11.17
N GLY A 262 18.18 -5.01 -10.42
CA GLY A 262 17.00 -4.30 -9.88
C GLY A 262 16.52 -4.77 -8.52
N PHE A 263 16.98 -5.91 -8.00
CA PHE A 263 16.62 -6.31 -6.63
C PHE A 263 17.15 -5.32 -5.57
N GLU A 264 18.24 -4.63 -5.86
CA GLU A 264 18.79 -3.58 -5.00
C GLU A 264 17.76 -2.50 -4.64
N ALA A 265 16.82 -2.19 -5.53
CA ALA A 265 15.75 -1.24 -5.29
C ALA A 265 14.78 -1.68 -4.16
N TRP A 266 14.74 -2.97 -3.82
CA TRP A 266 13.97 -3.50 -2.70
C TRP A 266 14.68 -3.32 -1.34
N MET A 267 15.95 -2.95 -1.37
CA MET A 267 16.82 -2.85 -0.20
C MET A 267 17.02 -1.41 0.26
N GLN A 268 16.58 -0.43 -0.54
CA GLN A 268 16.82 0.99 -0.32
C GLN A 268 15.51 1.77 -0.22
N GLY A 269 15.59 2.96 0.37
CA GLY A 269 14.48 3.89 0.46
C GLY A 269 13.80 3.92 1.82
N THR A 270 12.56 4.37 1.84
CA THR A 270 11.74 4.46 3.05
C THR A 270 11.48 3.05 3.59
N PRO A 271 11.74 2.81 4.88
CA PRO A 271 11.43 1.53 5.49
C PRO A 271 9.96 1.16 5.34
N LEU A 272 9.66 -0.11 5.09
CA LEU A 272 8.30 -0.63 5.12
C LEU A 272 7.82 -0.70 6.58
N ASN A 273 7.42 0.45 7.10
CA ASN A 273 6.95 0.66 8.45
C ASN A 273 5.66 1.48 8.42
N ALA A 274 4.61 0.97 9.02
CA ALA A 274 3.29 1.61 8.96
C ALA A 274 3.30 3.04 9.50
N LYS A 275 4.03 3.32 10.59
CA LYS A 275 4.11 4.67 11.18
C LYS A 275 4.75 5.66 10.21
N GLU A 276 5.85 5.29 9.56
CA GLU A 276 6.54 6.17 8.61
C GLU A 276 5.75 6.37 7.31
N LEU A 277 4.95 5.37 6.91
CA LEU A 277 4.06 5.48 5.75
C LEU A 277 2.80 6.31 6.05
N LEU A 278 2.37 6.39 7.31
CA LEU A 278 1.18 7.13 7.73
C LEU A 278 1.48 8.55 8.20
N TYR A 279 2.69 8.81 8.73
CA TYR A 279 3.06 10.10 9.31
C TYR A 279 4.48 10.52 8.96
N THR A 280 4.71 11.83 8.84
CA THR A 280 6.07 12.39 8.80
C THR A 280 6.73 12.32 10.17
N ALA A 281 8.02 12.59 10.23
CA ALA A 281 8.76 12.65 11.50
C ALA A 281 8.17 13.69 12.47
N GLU A 282 7.59 14.79 11.94
CA GLU A 282 6.92 15.86 12.69
C GLU A 282 5.47 15.52 13.06
N GLY A 283 4.97 14.34 12.67
CA GLY A 283 3.62 13.89 12.95
C GLY A 283 2.54 14.39 11.99
N LYS A 284 2.92 14.98 10.84
CA LYS A 284 1.98 15.36 9.78
C LYS A 284 1.45 14.09 9.10
N PRO A 285 0.11 13.96 8.88
CA PRO A 285 -0.44 12.81 8.16
C PRO A 285 0.08 12.72 6.73
N ARG A 286 0.22 11.50 6.23
CA ARG A 286 0.58 11.20 4.84
C ARG A 286 -0.57 10.55 4.09
N ILE A 287 -0.66 10.85 2.80
CA ILE A 287 -1.29 9.98 1.81
C ILE A 287 -0.17 9.31 1.04
N SER A 288 0.05 8.05 1.32
CA SER A 288 1.10 7.22 0.73
C SER A 288 0.50 6.33 -0.35
N VAL A 289 0.72 6.67 -1.61
CA VAL A 289 0.29 5.85 -2.75
C VAL A 289 1.37 4.81 -3.04
N MET A 290 1.02 3.53 -2.91
CA MET A 290 1.87 2.39 -3.25
C MET A 290 1.59 1.99 -4.70
N SER A 291 2.32 2.56 -5.64
CA SER A 291 2.19 2.23 -7.06
C SER A 291 2.94 0.93 -7.36
N ILE A 292 2.21 -0.12 -7.67
CA ILE A 292 2.73 -1.48 -7.88
C ILE A 292 2.43 -2.03 -9.29
N ALA A 293 2.03 -1.16 -10.21
CA ALA A 293 1.67 -1.56 -11.58
C ALA A 293 2.82 -2.22 -12.34
N HIS A 294 4.06 -1.83 -12.04
CA HIS A 294 5.29 -2.34 -12.67
C HIS A 294 5.75 -3.69 -12.15
N LEU A 295 5.21 -4.16 -11.02
CA LEU A 295 5.57 -5.44 -10.41
C LEU A 295 4.87 -6.61 -11.11
N ASP A 296 5.52 -7.77 -11.14
CA ASP A 296 4.88 -9.02 -11.50
C ASP A 296 3.96 -9.53 -10.37
N ASP A 297 3.20 -10.59 -10.62
CA ASP A 297 2.19 -11.08 -9.69
C ASP A 297 2.81 -11.61 -8.36
N ALA A 298 3.96 -12.26 -8.43
CA ALA A 298 4.67 -12.75 -7.24
C ALA A 298 5.18 -11.58 -6.38
N GLN A 299 5.79 -10.58 -7.02
CA GLN A 299 6.28 -9.37 -6.37
C GLN A 299 5.14 -8.54 -5.75
N ARG A 300 4.01 -8.41 -6.47
CA ARG A 300 2.81 -7.74 -5.94
C ARG A 300 2.30 -8.43 -4.70
N MET A 301 2.13 -9.76 -4.76
CA MET A 301 1.63 -10.54 -3.64
C MET A 301 2.57 -10.47 -2.44
N PHE A 302 3.88 -10.57 -2.67
CA PHE A 302 4.90 -10.38 -1.65
C PHE A 302 4.79 -9.01 -0.97
N PHE A 303 4.82 -7.94 -1.75
CA PHE A 303 4.78 -6.57 -1.20
C PHE A 303 3.50 -6.29 -0.44
N VAL A 304 2.34 -6.61 -1.02
CA VAL A 304 1.04 -6.38 -0.37
C VAL A 304 0.93 -7.15 0.93
N SER A 305 1.37 -8.41 0.96
CA SER A 305 1.35 -9.21 2.19
C SER A 305 2.26 -8.62 3.27
N MET A 306 3.46 -8.16 2.93
CA MET A 306 4.36 -7.50 3.88
C MET A 306 3.75 -6.20 4.42
N LEU A 307 3.19 -5.37 3.53
CA LEU A 307 2.54 -4.11 3.91
C LEU A 307 1.36 -4.34 4.85
N LEU A 308 0.49 -5.30 4.54
CA LEU A 308 -0.67 -5.63 5.38
C LEU A 308 -0.25 -6.12 6.76
N ASN A 309 0.80 -6.93 6.85
CA ASN A 309 1.35 -7.37 8.13
C ASN A 309 1.83 -6.20 8.99
N GLU A 310 2.55 -5.25 8.39
CA GLU A 310 3.00 -4.04 9.10
C GLU A 310 1.81 -3.21 9.58
N LEU A 311 0.77 -3.06 8.76
CA LEU A 311 -0.43 -2.32 9.14
C LEU A 311 -1.21 -3.00 10.25
N ILE A 312 -1.38 -4.32 10.21
CA ILE A 312 -2.07 -5.09 11.25
C ILE A 312 -1.30 -4.97 12.58
N ALA A 313 0.01 -5.15 12.56
CA ALA A 313 0.85 -5.01 13.75
C ALA A 313 0.74 -3.60 14.34
N TRP A 314 0.84 -2.56 13.51
CA TRP A 314 0.67 -1.18 13.94
C TRP A 314 -0.73 -0.92 14.52
N MET A 315 -1.78 -1.38 13.85
CA MET A 315 -3.16 -1.18 14.28
C MET A 315 -3.43 -1.82 15.65
N ARG A 316 -2.92 -3.02 15.89
CA ARG A 316 -3.11 -3.74 17.16
C ARG A 316 -2.33 -3.10 18.31
N ALA A 317 -1.21 -2.44 18.04
CA ALA A 317 -0.46 -1.66 19.03
C ALA A 317 -1.12 -0.32 19.39
N GLN A 318 -2.17 0.10 18.68
CA GLN A 318 -2.85 1.36 18.98
C GLN A 318 -3.95 1.18 20.04
N PRO A 319 -4.16 2.18 20.92
CA PRO A 319 -5.29 2.15 21.83
C PRO A 319 -6.64 2.17 21.08
N GLY A 320 -7.68 1.54 21.64
CA GLY A 320 -9.00 1.55 21.04
C GLY A 320 -9.53 2.97 20.79
N THR A 321 -10.29 3.14 19.70
CA THR A 321 -10.90 4.42 19.32
C THR A 321 -12.23 4.20 18.62
N SER A 322 -13.15 5.15 18.76
CA SER A 322 -14.39 5.24 17.99
C SER A 322 -14.26 6.17 16.77
N SER A 323 -13.09 6.77 16.56
CA SER A 323 -12.80 7.67 15.44
C SER A 323 -11.97 6.95 14.38
N LEU A 324 -12.14 7.33 13.12
CA LEU A 324 -11.31 6.84 12.02
C LEU A 324 -9.87 7.31 12.23
N ARG A 325 -8.94 6.36 12.35
CA ARG A 325 -7.52 6.65 12.64
C ARG A 325 -6.67 6.69 11.40
N ALA A 326 -6.91 5.80 10.46
CA ALA A 326 -6.21 5.69 9.19
C ALA A 326 -7.10 4.97 8.19
N ILE A 327 -6.81 5.15 6.91
CA ILE A 327 -7.48 4.44 5.82
C ILE A 327 -6.44 3.60 5.08
N LEU A 328 -6.76 2.31 4.90
CA LEU A 328 -6.15 1.48 3.87
C LEU A 328 -7.12 1.43 2.69
N TYR A 329 -6.72 1.99 1.57
CA TYR A 329 -7.46 1.93 0.33
C TYR A 329 -6.80 0.94 -0.63
N MET A 330 -7.59 0.06 -1.21
CA MET A 330 -7.14 -0.87 -2.24
C MET A 330 -7.95 -0.66 -3.50
N ASP A 331 -7.32 -0.16 -4.55
CA ASP A 331 -7.92 -0.17 -5.89
C ASP A 331 -7.79 -1.58 -6.48
N GLU A 332 -8.79 -2.05 -7.22
CA GLU A 332 -8.77 -3.38 -7.86
C GLU A 332 -8.41 -4.54 -6.90
N ILE A 333 -9.21 -4.73 -5.87
CA ILE A 333 -8.99 -5.79 -4.87
C ILE A 333 -9.11 -7.23 -5.43
N PHE A 334 -9.59 -7.40 -6.66
CA PHE A 334 -9.97 -8.68 -7.25
C PHE A 334 -8.89 -9.77 -7.16
N GLY A 335 -7.66 -9.50 -7.51
CA GLY A 335 -6.57 -10.49 -7.45
C GLY A 335 -6.09 -10.84 -6.04
N TYR A 336 -6.42 -10.01 -5.05
CA TYR A 336 -5.90 -10.11 -3.68
C TYR A 336 -6.91 -10.70 -2.70
N MET A 337 -8.20 -10.64 -3.02
CA MET A 337 -9.29 -11.18 -2.20
C MET A 337 -10.31 -11.95 -3.07
N PRO A 338 -9.86 -12.95 -3.85
CA PRO A 338 -10.75 -13.71 -4.73
C PRO A 338 -11.73 -14.57 -3.92
N PRO A 339 -12.92 -14.90 -4.47
CA PRO A 339 -13.94 -15.66 -3.74
C PRO A 339 -13.50 -17.10 -3.41
N VAL A 340 -12.75 -17.75 -4.28
CA VAL A 340 -12.40 -19.18 -4.17
C VAL A 340 -10.94 -19.39 -3.75
N ALA A 341 -9.98 -18.81 -4.46
CA ALA A 341 -8.56 -18.97 -4.15
C ALA A 341 -8.20 -18.30 -2.80
N ASN A 342 -7.12 -18.75 -2.19
CA ASN A 342 -6.63 -18.26 -0.90
C ASN A 342 -5.19 -17.71 -1.01
N PRO A 343 -4.98 -16.60 -1.72
CA PRO A 343 -3.66 -15.97 -1.74
C PRO A 343 -3.27 -15.47 -0.34
N PRO A 344 -1.97 -15.28 -0.06
CA PRO A 344 -1.48 -14.82 1.24
C PRO A 344 -2.18 -13.56 1.77
N SER A 345 -2.50 -12.61 0.89
CA SER A 345 -3.17 -11.35 1.22
C SER A 345 -4.58 -11.54 1.76
N LYS A 346 -5.32 -12.57 1.32
CA LYS A 346 -6.75 -12.74 1.64
C LYS A 346 -7.04 -12.85 3.14
N ARG A 347 -6.14 -13.45 3.91
CA ARG A 347 -6.29 -13.56 5.37
C ARG A 347 -5.92 -12.27 6.11
N LEU A 348 -5.19 -11.39 5.45
CA LEU A 348 -4.67 -10.15 6.03
C LEU A 348 -5.64 -8.98 5.84
N PHE A 349 -6.50 -9.03 4.81
CA PHE A 349 -7.62 -8.11 4.66
C PHE A 349 -8.77 -8.47 5.62
#